data_676a7a8e06e4206efbafc48e1ffa1eb8
#
_entry.id   676a7a8e06e4206efbafc48e1ffa1eb8
#
_cell.length_a   1.000
_cell.length_b   1.000
_cell.length_c   1.000
_cell.angle_alpha   90.00
_cell.angle_beta   90.00
_cell.angle_gamma   90.00
#
_symmetry.space_group_name_H-M   'P 1'
#
loop_
_entity.id
_entity.type
_entity.pdbx_description
1 polymer ?
#
loop_
_entity_poly.entity_id
_entity_poly.type
_entity_poly.pdbx_seq_one_letter_code
_entity_poly.pdbx_strand_id
1 'polypeptide(L)'
;MSTRGLSTANTAQVDSATLTPVTFVEIAFDSPTGSLYLHDNIGEISGSDATDWGGTARTWSGLGDFGGISPMTEGSGLSPYKIDLTLSGIDATLAAEVLSESKNAVLRNVYIQVGFIGLDRVLVDPPLSLWKGKIDAMQVAIGPESVIRLTCESFMIGFEKS
;
A
#
# COMPACT_ATOMS: atom_id res chain seq x y z
N MET A 1 23.11 15.50 -1.11
CA MET A 1 22.41 14.23 -1.34
C MET A 1 21.17 14.49 -2.17
N SER A 2 20.89 13.70 -3.19
CA SER A 2 19.66 13.84 -3.99
C SER A 2 18.47 13.37 -3.13
N THR A 3 17.55 14.25 -2.82
CA THR A 3 16.39 13.98 -1.94
C THR A 3 15.26 13.21 -2.62
N ARG A 4 15.44 12.73 -3.83
CA ARG A 4 14.48 11.90 -4.61
C ARG A 4 13.00 12.25 -4.37
N GLY A 5 12.67 13.54 -4.35
CA GLY A 5 11.30 14.02 -4.15
C GLY A 5 10.81 14.02 -2.70
N LEU A 6 11.69 13.77 -1.71
CA LEU A 6 11.33 13.95 -0.31
C LEU A 6 11.09 15.43 0.00
N SER A 7 10.04 15.72 0.75
CA SER A 7 9.82 17.04 1.33
C SER A 7 10.89 17.39 2.36
N THR A 8 10.97 18.66 2.74
CA THR A 8 11.89 19.11 3.80
C THR A 8 11.60 18.41 5.13
N ALA A 9 10.33 18.20 5.47
CA ALA A 9 9.94 17.53 6.70
C ALA A 9 10.33 16.04 6.69
N ASN A 10 10.10 15.33 5.59
CA ASN A 10 10.51 13.94 5.43
C ASN A 10 12.05 13.80 5.41
N THR A 11 12.76 14.74 4.81
CA THR A 11 14.23 14.77 4.85
C THR A 11 14.74 14.92 6.27
N ALA A 12 14.16 15.81 7.07
CA ALA A 12 14.52 15.99 8.48
C ALA A 12 14.26 14.72 9.31
N GLN A 13 13.21 13.95 8.99
CA GLN A 13 12.94 12.66 9.64
C GLN A 13 13.98 11.61 9.28
N VAL A 14 14.40 11.52 8.02
CA VAL A 14 15.46 10.59 7.59
C VAL A 14 16.79 10.90 8.27
N ASP A 15 17.09 12.18 8.53
CA ASP A 15 18.30 12.63 9.21
C ASP A 15 18.18 12.53 10.75
N SER A 16 17.01 12.22 11.29
CA SER A 16 16.80 12.08 12.72
C SER A 16 17.37 10.78 13.28
N ALA A 17 17.75 10.78 14.56
CA ALA A 17 18.23 9.58 15.25
C ALA A 17 17.12 8.52 15.47
N THR A 18 15.86 8.90 15.34
CA THR A 18 14.71 8.02 15.50
C THR A 18 13.86 8.10 14.25
N LEU A 19 13.94 7.07 13.42
CA LEU A 19 13.17 6.94 12.20
C LEU A 19 12.11 5.85 12.39
N THR A 20 10.85 6.19 12.17
CA THR A 20 9.75 5.21 12.15
C THR A 20 9.09 5.23 10.77
N PRO A 21 9.65 4.49 9.81
CA PRO A 21 9.01 4.32 8.50
C PRO A 21 7.75 3.46 8.65
N VAL A 22 6.73 3.79 7.90
CA VAL A 22 5.49 3.03 7.81
C VAL A 22 5.16 2.82 6.34
N THR A 23 4.81 1.58 6.00
CA THR A 23 4.35 1.23 4.66
C THR A 23 2.84 1.31 4.62
N PHE A 24 2.32 2.04 3.66
CA PHE A 24 0.90 2.20 3.40
C PHE A 24 0.50 1.48 2.12
N VAL A 25 -0.63 0.79 2.16
CA VAL A 25 -1.21 0.10 1.01
C VAL A 25 -2.64 0.57 0.81
N GLU A 26 -2.96 1.03 -0.38
CA GLU A 26 -4.33 1.27 -0.81
C GLU A 26 -4.72 0.24 -1.86
N ILE A 27 -5.88 -0.39 -1.68
CA ILE A 27 -6.50 -1.28 -2.65
C ILE A 27 -7.84 -0.65 -3.04
N ALA A 28 -7.94 -0.20 -4.28
CA ALA A 28 -9.12 0.51 -4.77
C ALA A 28 -10.18 -0.48 -5.27
N PHE A 29 -11.08 -0.92 -4.39
CA PHE A 29 -12.28 -1.65 -4.79
C PHE A 29 -13.38 -0.69 -5.26
N ASP A 30 -14.40 -1.24 -5.95
CA ASP A 30 -15.60 -0.49 -6.32
C ASP A 30 -16.55 -0.33 -5.14
N SER A 31 -17.57 0.52 -5.33
CA SER A 31 -18.73 0.55 -4.43
C SER A 31 -19.46 -0.83 -4.44
N PRO A 32 -19.96 -1.34 -3.30
CA PRO A 32 -20.11 -0.62 -2.03
C PRO A 32 -18.87 -0.65 -1.10
N THR A 33 -17.93 -1.56 -1.27
CA THR A 33 -16.77 -1.74 -0.37
C THR A 33 -15.87 -0.50 -0.35
N GLY A 34 -15.64 0.13 -1.53
CA GLY A 34 -14.76 1.28 -1.64
C GLY A 34 -13.28 0.92 -1.49
N SER A 35 -12.42 1.93 -1.36
CA SER A 35 -10.99 1.72 -1.19
C SER A 35 -10.65 1.27 0.23
N LEU A 36 -9.72 0.33 0.32
CA LEU A 36 -9.16 -0.19 1.56
C LEU A 36 -7.83 0.50 1.81
N TYR A 37 -7.67 1.11 2.98
CA TYR A 37 -6.48 1.84 3.40
C TYR A 37 -5.84 1.13 4.59
N LEU A 38 -4.64 0.57 4.38
CA LEU A 38 -3.95 -0.27 5.35
C LEU A 38 -2.51 0.22 5.58
N HIS A 39 -1.96 -0.10 6.74
CA HIS A 39 -0.53 0.14 7.03
C HIS A 39 0.05 -0.95 7.94
N ASP A 40 1.38 -1.07 7.93
CA ASP A 40 2.15 -2.11 8.64
C ASP A 40 2.43 -1.80 10.13
N ASN A 41 1.74 -0.83 10.70
CA ASN A 41 1.85 -0.51 12.12
C ASN A 41 0.52 -0.81 12.85
N ILE A 42 0.44 -0.57 14.13
CA ILE A 42 -0.74 -0.82 14.98
C ILE A 42 -1.61 0.42 15.06
N GLY A 43 -2.95 0.24 15.09
CA GLY A 43 -3.95 1.29 15.28
C GLY A 43 -4.21 2.11 14.02
N GLU A 44 -4.82 3.27 14.17
CA GLU A 44 -5.15 4.15 13.05
C GLU A 44 -4.10 5.24 12.89
N ILE A 45 -3.80 5.59 11.65
CA ILE A 45 -2.97 6.73 11.26
C ILE A 45 -3.78 7.61 10.33
N SER A 46 -3.88 8.90 10.64
CA SER A 46 -4.55 9.89 9.78
C SER A 46 -3.53 10.77 9.10
N GLY A 47 -3.82 11.15 7.86
CA GLY A 47 -2.97 12.02 7.06
C GLY A 47 -3.46 12.11 5.62
N SER A 48 -2.68 12.76 4.77
CA SER A 48 -2.96 12.78 3.32
C SER A 48 -2.21 11.65 2.63
N ASP A 49 -2.77 11.10 1.54
CA ASP A 49 -2.05 10.19 0.65
C ASP A 49 -0.92 10.93 -0.11
N ALA A 50 -0.14 10.19 -0.90
CA ALA A 50 0.95 10.78 -1.67
C ALA A 50 0.45 11.89 -2.60
N THR A 51 1.21 12.99 -2.68
CA THR A 51 0.81 14.19 -3.44
C THR A 51 0.59 13.89 -4.92
N ASP A 52 1.37 12.97 -5.51
CA ASP A 52 1.23 12.53 -6.89
C ASP A 52 -0.03 11.68 -7.14
N TRP A 53 -0.74 11.28 -6.07
CA TRP A 53 -2.03 10.57 -6.11
C TRP A 53 -3.21 11.45 -5.67
N GLY A 54 -2.99 12.74 -5.48
CA GLY A 54 -4.03 13.72 -5.18
C GLY A 54 -3.96 14.37 -3.82
N GLY A 55 -3.11 13.88 -2.90
CA GLY A 55 -2.92 14.46 -1.56
C GLY A 55 -4.21 14.48 -0.73
N THR A 56 -5.10 13.50 -0.90
CA THR A 56 -6.40 13.45 -0.23
C THR A 56 -6.25 12.93 1.19
N ALA A 57 -6.99 13.51 2.13
CA ALA A 57 -7.01 13.04 3.52
C ALA A 57 -7.56 11.61 3.61
N ARG A 58 -6.86 10.75 4.35
CA ARG A 58 -7.16 9.34 4.56
C ARG A 58 -7.03 8.96 6.04
N THR A 59 -7.75 7.90 6.43
CA THR A 59 -7.51 7.18 7.67
C THR A 59 -7.09 5.76 7.29
N TRP A 60 -5.93 5.37 7.77
CA TRP A 60 -5.28 4.11 7.46
C TRP A 60 -5.39 3.18 8.67
N SER A 61 -5.89 1.97 8.46
CA SER A 61 -6.03 0.96 9.51
C SER A 61 -4.77 0.11 9.62
N GLY A 62 -4.31 -0.09 10.85
CA GLY A 62 -3.13 -0.90 11.12
C GLY A 62 -3.45 -2.38 11.10
N LEU A 63 -2.63 -3.15 10.40
CA LEU A 63 -2.69 -4.61 10.37
C LEU A 63 -1.76 -5.27 11.39
N GLY A 64 -0.91 -4.49 12.08
CA GLY A 64 0.12 -5.02 12.97
C GLY A 64 1.29 -5.60 12.17
N ASP A 65 1.13 -6.79 11.63
CA ASP A 65 2.13 -7.41 10.75
C ASP A 65 1.56 -7.58 9.33
N PHE A 66 2.18 -6.96 8.34
CA PHE A 66 2.06 -7.44 6.97
C PHE A 66 2.76 -8.78 6.86
N GLY A 67 2.11 -9.78 6.27
CA GLY A 67 2.75 -11.05 5.97
C GLY A 67 3.94 -10.93 5.00
N GLY A 68 4.06 -9.79 4.35
CA GLY A 68 5.20 -9.39 3.53
C GLY A 68 4.81 -8.78 2.19
N ILE A 69 5.74 -8.00 1.66
CA ILE A 69 5.75 -7.56 0.27
C ILE A 69 6.96 -8.23 -0.37
N SER A 70 6.78 -8.91 -1.49
CA SER A 70 7.89 -9.50 -2.23
C SER A 70 8.91 -8.42 -2.60
N PRO A 71 10.21 -8.75 -2.72
CA PRO A 71 11.21 -7.78 -3.13
C PRO A 71 10.82 -7.14 -4.45
N MET A 72 10.78 -5.81 -4.49
CA MET A 72 10.62 -5.05 -5.71
C MET A 72 11.99 -4.97 -6.39
N THR A 73 12.17 -5.72 -7.47
CA THR A 73 13.40 -5.66 -8.27
C THR A 73 13.23 -4.68 -9.41
N GLU A 74 14.07 -3.66 -9.47
CA GLU A 74 14.19 -2.80 -10.65
C GLU A 74 15.03 -3.54 -11.70
N GLY A 75 14.43 -3.98 -12.80
CA GLY A 75 15.15 -4.54 -13.93
C GLY A 75 15.46 -3.47 -14.96
N SER A 76 16.50 -3.67 -15.73
CA SER A 76 16.89 -2.78 -16.84
C SER A 76 16.10 -3.02 -18.13
N GLY A 77 15.04 -3.81 -18.09
CA GLY A 77 14.21 -4.18 -19.26
C GLY A 77 12.77 -3.68 -19.14
N LEU A 78 12.04 -3.68 -20.24
CA LEU A 78 10.61 -3.33 -20.33
C LEU A 78 9.68 -4.45 -19.83
N SER A 79 10.20 -5.41 -19.05
CA SER A 79 9.36 -6.49 -18.52
C SER A 79 8.45 -5.98 -17.42
N PRO A 80 7.19 -6.41 -17.42
CA PRO A 80 6.24 -6.03 -16.38
C PRO A 80 6.71 -6.55 -15.02
N TYR A 81 6.84 -5.63 -14.07
CA TYR A 81 7.19 -5.98 -12.69
C TYR A 81 5.94 -6.51 -12.00
N LYS A 82 6.02 -7.77 -11.59
CA LYS A 82 5.05 -8.37 -10.68
C LYS A 82 5.55 -8.23 -9.25
N ILE A 83 4.64 -7.94 -8.34
CA ILE A 83 4.87 -8.04 -6.91
C ILE A 83 3.81 -8.93 -6.29
N ASP A 84 4.20 -9.68 -5.27
CA ASP A 84 3.28 -10.41 -4.41
C ASP A 84 3.17 -9.67 -3.09
N LEU A 85 1.94 -9.35 -2.71
CA LEU A 85 1.60 -8.70 -1.46
C LEU A 85 0.80 -9.67 -0.60
N THR A 86 1.27 -9.93 0.60
CA THR A 86 0.55 -10.75 1.60
C THR A 86 0.14 -9.85 2.75
N LEU A 87 -1.15 -9.76 3.02
CA LEU A 87 -1.73 -9.03 4.13
C LEU A 87 -2.22 -10.05 5.16
N SER A 88 -1.72 -9.97 6.37
CA SER A 88 -2.12 -10.81 7.51
C SER A 88 -2.64 -9.94 8.66
N GLY A 89 -3.20 -10.56 9.70
CA GLY A 89 -3.76 -9.80 10.82
C GLY A 89 -5.08 -9.09 10.53
N ILE A 90 -5.73 -9.45 9.43
CA ILE A 90 -7.01 -8.88 9.00
C ILE A 90 -8.13 -9.51 9.81
N ASP A 91 -9.05 -8.70 10.35
CA ASP A 91 -10.22 -9.26 11.03
C ASP A 91 -11.15 -10.02 10.07
N ALA A 92 -11.93 -10.95 10.61
CA ALA A 92 -12.77 -11.83 9.79
C ALA A 92 -13.86 -11.07 9.02
N THR A 93 -14.33 -9.92 9.53
CA THR A 93 -15.37 -9.11 8.88
C THR A 93 -14.79 -8.48 7.62
N LEU A 94 -13.63 -7.84 7.75
CA LEU A 94 -12.92 -7.23 6.63
C LEU A 94 -12.52 -8.27 5.59
N ALA A 95 -12.03 -9.45 6.04
CA ALA A 95 -11.70 -10.56 5.14
C ALA A 95 -12.91 -11.06 4.35
N ALA A 96 -14.09 -11.16 4.99
CA ALA A 96 -15.33 -11.56 4.33
C ALA A 96 -15.80 -10.52 3.31
N GLU A 97 -15.68 -9.23 3.64
CA GLU A 97 -16.01 -8.12 2.75
C GLU A 97 -15.11 -8.15 1.50
N VAL A 98 -13.80 -8.26 1.70
CA VAL A 98 -12.83 -8.38 0.59
C VAL A 98 -13.07 -9.66 -0.23
N LEU A 99 -13.47 -10.77 0.41
CA LEU A 99 -13.81 -12.00 -0.30
C LEU A 99 -15.02 -11.80 -1.22
N SER A 100 -16.02 -11.02 -0.82
CA SER A 100 -17.17 -10.71 -1.67
C SER A 100 -16.76 -9.98 -2.95
N GLU A 101 -15.71 -9.15 -2.89
CA GLU A 101 -15.16 -8.40 -4.01
C GLU A 101 -14.12 -9.20 -4.84
N SER A 102 -13.74 -10.40 -4.39
CA SER A 102 -12.65 -11.17 -5.04
C SER A 102 -12.86 -11.43 -6.54
N LYS A 103 -14.12 -11.58 -6.97
CA LYS A 103 -14.48 -11.78 -8.38
C LYS A 103 -14.25 -10.53 -9.24
N ASN A 104 -14.33 -9.34 -8.61
CA ASN A 104 -14.17 -8.04 -9.25
C ASN A 104 -12.82 -7.39 -8.93
N ALA A 105 -11.98 -8.07 -8.17
CA ALA A 105 -10.69 -7.52 -7.72
C ALA A 105 -9.66 -7.40 -8.84
N VAL A 106 -9.72 -8.27 -9.84
CA VAL A 106 -8.79 -8.25 -10.98
C VAL A 106 -8.90 -6.92 -11.73
N LEU A 107 -7.75 -6.34 -12.07
CA LEU A 107 -7.58 -5.02 -12.68
C LEU A 107 -7.85 -3.82 -11.75
N ARG A 108 -8.15 -4.04 -10.48
CA ARG A 108 -8.25 -2.95 -9.49
C ARG A 108 -6.87 -2.39 -9.17
N ASN A 109 -6.83 -1.11 -8.89
CA ASN A 109 -5.58 -0.43 -8.60
C ASN A 109 -5.08 -0.76 -7.20
N VAL A 110 -3.76 -0.92 -7.10
CA VAL A 110 -3.04 -1.04 -5.83
C VAL A 110 -1.96 0.02 -5.80
N TYR A 111 -1.84 0.71 -4.67
CA TYR A 111 -0.85 1.75 -4.43
C TYR A 111 -0.06 1.41 -3.17
N ILE A 112 1.25 1.47 -3.25
CA ILE A 112 2.17 1.26 -2.13
C ILE A 112 2.95 2.54 -1.90
N GLN A 113 2.93 3.02 -0.66
CA GLN A 113 3.55 4.26 -0.24
C GLN A 113 4.41 4.01 0.99
N VAL A 114 5.40 4.85 1.22
CA VAL A 114 6.15 4.91 2.48
C VAL A 114 6.07 6.32 3.04
N GLY A 115 5.82 6.42 4.33
CA GLY A 115 5.79 7.68 5.05
C GLY A 115 6.45 7.55 6.41
N PHE A 116 6.50 8.65 7.13
CA PHE A 116 7.06 8.72 8.47
C PHE A 116 6.00 9.24 9.42
N ILE A 117 5.91 8.63 10.59
CA ILE A 117 4.99 9.05 11.65
C ILE A 117 5.76 9.75 12.77
N GLY A 118 5.15 10.79 13.31
CA GLY A 118 5.60 11.45 14.52
C GLY A 118 5.28 10.62 15.77
N LEU A 119 5.74 11.12 16.90
CA LEU A 119 5.44 10.51 18.20
C LEU A 119 3.94 10.58 18.57
N ASP A 120 3.21 11.49 17.96
CA ASP A 120 1.76 11.69 18.07
C ASP A 120 0.96 10.74 17.15
N ARG A 121 1.64 9.85 16.40
CA ARG A 121 1.05 8.92 15.42
C ARG A 121 0.35 9.60 14.25
N VAL A 122 0.74 10.81 13.93
CA VAL A 122 0.28 11.53 12.75
C VAL A 122 1.37 11.47 11.68
N LEU A 123 0.97 11.40 10.42
CA LEU A 123 1.90 11.54 9.31
C LEU A 123 2.61 12.89 9.38
N VAL A 124 3.94 12.87 9.34
CA VAL A 124 4.77 14.08 9.36
C VAL A 124 4.53 14.91 8.10
N ASP A 125 4.31 14.25 6.98
CA ASP A 125 4.06 14.84 5.67
C ASP A 125 3.44 13.79 4.73
N PRO A 126 2.85 14.15 3.59
CA PRO A 126 2.37 13.17 2.62
C PRO A 126 3.42 12.10 2.32
N PRO A 127 3.04 10.81 2.29
CA PRO A 127 3.97 9.72 2.06
C PRO A 127 4.53 9.75 0.64
N LEU A 128 5.66 9.10 0.46
CA LEU A 128 6.29 8.92 -0.83
C LEU A 128 5.65 7.73 -1.56
N SER A 129 5.25 7.94 -2.80
CA SER A 129 4.80 6.87 -3.69
C SER A 129 5.98 5.94 -4.02
N LEU A 130 5.85 4.66 -3.72
CA LEU A 130 6.85 3.64 -4.05
C LEU A 130 6.47 2.87 -5.30
N TRP A 131 5.22 2.43 -5.37
CA TRP A 131 4.78 1.55 -6.44
C TRP A 131 3.28 1.69 -6.66
N LYS A 132 2.87 1.53 -7.91
CA LYS A 132 1.47 1.45 -8.31
C LYS A 132 1.27 0.45 -9.44
N GLY A 133 0.16 -0.26 -9.39
CA GLY A 133 -0.18 -1.25 -10.38
C GLY A 133 -1.61 -1.75 -10.24
N LYS A 134 -1.88 -2.90 -10.81
CA LYS A 134 -3.19 -3.55 -10.82
C LYS A 134 -3.10 -4.96 -10.30
N ILE A 135 -4.17 -5.41 -9.67
CA ILE A 135 -4.33 -6.80 -9.23
C ILE A 135 -4.47 -7.70 -10.46
N ASP A 136 -3.58 -8.68 -10.58
CA ASP A 136 -3.65 -9.78 -11.55
C ASP A 136 -4.40 -10.98 -10.94
N ALA A 137 -4.11 -11.31 -9.69
CA ALA A 137 -4.80 -12.37 -8.95
C ALA A 137 -4.98 -12.01 -7.47
N MET A 138 -6.07 -12.48 -6.86
CA MET A 138 -6.34 -12.34 -5.44
C MET A 138 -6.80 -13.66 -4.85
N GLN A 139 -6.27 -13.99 -3.67
CA GLN A 139 -6.68 -15.14 -2.87
C GLN A 139 -6.96 -14.66 -1.44
N VAL A 140 -8.08 -15.08 -0.87
CA VAL A 140 -8.47 -14.79 0.50
C VAL A 140 -8.62 -16.10 1.26
N ALA A 141 -7.90 -16.25 2.37
CA ALA A 141 -8.04 -17.34 3.31
C ALA A 141 -8.64 -16.80 4.60
N ILE A 142 -9.79 -17.31 4.99
CA ILE A 142 -10.48 -16.94 6.23
C ILE A 142 -10.21 -18.03 7.28
N GLY A 143 -9.73 -17.61 8.44
CA GLY A 143 -9.40 -18.51 9.55
C GLY A 143 -9.16 -17.72 10.83
N PRO A 144 -8.54 -18.35 11.86
CA PRO A 144 -8.11 -17.65 13.07
C PRO A 144 -7.21 -16.44 12.77
N GLU A 145 -6.41 -16.55 11.73
CA GLU A 145 -5.66 -15.48 11.12
C GLU A 145 -6.06 -15.42 9.64
N SER A 146 -6.84 -14.38 9.28
CA SER A 146 -7.24 -14.20 7.89
C SER A 146 -6.08 -13.59 7.10
N VAL A 147 -5.90 -14.08 5.87
CA VAL A 147 -4.81 -13.67 4.99
C VAL A 147 -5.35 -13.34 3.61
N ILE A 148 -4.95 -12.20 3.07
CA ILE A 148 -5.17 -11.83 1.66
C ILE A 148 -3.82 -11.89 0.94
N ARG A 149 -3.78 -12.60 -0.17
CA ARG A 149 -2.63 -12.63 -1.09
C ARG A 149 -3.00 -12.00 -2.40
N LEU A 150 -2.21 -11.05 -2.85
CA LEU A 150 -2.38 -10.34 -4.10
C LEU A 150 -1.15 -10.55 -4.95
N THR A 151 -1.33 -10.95 -6.21
CA THR A 151 -0.31 -10.80 -7.25
C THR A 151 -0.67 -9.58 -8.07
N CYS A 152 0.23 -8.63 -8.16
CA CYS A 152 -0.02 -7.34 -8.79
C CYS A 152 1.00 -7.08 -9.91
N GLU A 153 0.56 -6.41 -10.96
CA GLU A 153 1.38 -6.00 -12.10
C GLU A 153 1.49 -4.48 -12.17
N SER A 154 2.70 -3.98 -12.45
CA SER A 154 2.94 -2.54 -12.59
C SER A 154 2.14 -1.93 -13.73
N PHE A 155 1.74 -0.65 -13.61
CA PHE A 155 1.10 0.11 -14.70
C PHE A 155 1.93 0.22 -15.98
N MET A 156 3.23 -0.04 -15.94
CA MET A 156 4.10 0.04 -17.13
C MET A 156 3.74 -0.95 -18.23
N ILE A 157 2.93 -1.98 -17.93
CA ILE A 157 2.45 -2.97 -18.93
C ILE A 157 1.54 -2.33 -19.98
N GLY A 158 0.87 -1.22 -19.68
CA GLY A 158 -0.04 -0.53 -20.59
C GLY A 158 0.61 0.02 -21.86
N PHE A 159 1.92 0.21 -21.85
CA PHE A 159 2.66 0.79 -22.98
C PHE A 159 3.13 -0.21 -24.01
N GLU A 160 3.15 -1.51 -23.70
CA GLU A 160 3.59 -2.56 -24.65
C GLU A 160 2.48 -3.09 -25.57
N LYS A 161 1.21 -2.70 -25.34
CA LYS A 161 0.05 -3.20 -26.09
C LYS A 161 -0.58 -2.19 -27.04
N SER A 162 0.16 -1.14 -27.43
CA SER A 162 -0.30 -0.14 -28.42
C SER A 162 0.40 -0.29 -29.74
#